data_161cba2d45e3fee8fae6b5ddc3690ca2
#
_entry.id   161cba2d45e3fee8fae6b5ddc3690ca2
#
_cell.length_a   1.000
_cell.length_b   1.000
_cell.length_c   1.000
_cell.angle_alpha   90.00
_cell.angle_beta   90.00
_cell.angle_gamma   90.00
#
_symmetry.space_group_name_H-M   'P 1'
#
loop_
_entity.id
_entity.type
_entity.pdbx_description
1 polymer ?
#
loop_
_entity_poly.entity_id
_entity_poly.type
_entity_poly.pdbx_seq_one_letter_code
_entity_poly.pdbx_strand_id
1 'polypeptide(L)'
;KERSRQKGKGQYNRLASNNKMMVARENGVRLLVNFTDYLDTGVFLDHRPVRMMIQEMAKDKRFLNLFCYTGTATLNAIKGGALSTVSVDASSTYLAWMEENLKLNGYSTVFGNLLYKSDVIDWLWDTYDKFDLIFCDPPTFSNSKDRRGSFDVQRDHVKLIDAAAMHLSPGGTLIFS
;
A
#
# COMPACT_ATOMS: atom_id res chain seq x y z
N LYS A 1 -17.03 14.09 11.22
CA LYS A 1 -17.62 12.89 10.57
C LYS A 1 -17.91 11.86 11.66
N GLU A 2 -19.16 11.58 11.96
CA GLU A 2 -19.50 10.48 12.87
C GLU A 2 -19.19 9.15 12.18
N ARG A 3 -18.31 8.35 12.79
CA ARG A 3 -18.03 6.99 12.37
C ARG A 3 -19.02 6.04 13.02
N SER A 4 -20.03 5.60 12.27
CA SER A 4 -20.81 4.42 12.68
C SER A 4 -19.95 3.16 12.51
N ARG A 5 -19.97 2.26 13.52
CA ARG A 5 -19.31 0.94 13.41
C ARG A 5 -19.91 0.19 12.22
N GLN A 6 -19.10 0.02 11.18
CA GLN A 6 -19.49 -0.84 10.04
C GLN A 6 -18.94 -2.24 10.27
N LYS A 7 -19.81 -3.26 10.08
CA LYS A 7 -19.41 -4.67 10.15
C LYS A 7 -19.27 -5.21 8.72
N GLY A 8 -18.16 -5.91 8.42
CA GLY A 8 -17.96 -6.65 7.18
C GLY A 8 -17.60 -5.78 5.97
N LYS A 9 -18.13 -6.11 4.78
CA LYS A 9 -17.80 -5.47 3.49
C LYS A 9 -18.10 -3.96 3.39
N GLY A 10 -18.83 -3.40 4.34
CA GLY A 10 -19.28 -1.99 4.31
C GLY A 10 -18.14 -0.98 4.41
N GLN A 11 -16.98 -1.33 4.97
CA GLN A 11 -15.86 -0.40 5.16
C GLN A 11 -15.20 0.05 3.85
N TYR A 12 -15.33 -0.73 2.77
CA TYR A 12 -14.78 -0.40 1.45
C TYR A 12 -15.81 0.18 0.50
N ASN A 13 -17.06 0.33 0.93
CA ASN A 13 -18.11 0.86 0.09
C ASN A 13 -17.99 2.40 0.00
N ARG A 14 -18.23 2.90 -1.22
CA ARG A 14 -18.33 4.33 -1.44
C ARG A 14 -19.58 4.88 -0.73
N LEU A 15 -19.39 5.89 0.13
CA LEU A 15 -20.45 6.49 0.95
C LEU A 15 -21.26 7.55 0.18
N ALA A 16 -20.62 8.20 -0.80
CA ALA A 16 -21.20 9.22 -1.66
C ALA A 16 -20.47 9.23 -3.03
N SER A 17 -20.99 9.96 -3.99
CA SER A 17 -20.42 10.05 -5.34
C SER A 17 -20.07 11.49 -5.75
N ASN A 18 -19.62 12.32 -4.80
CA ASN A 18 -19.26 13.72 -5.06
C ASN A 18 -17.98 13.86 -5.89
N ASN A 19 -17.16 12.82 -5.98
CA ASN A 19 -15.85 12.78 -6.68
C ASN A 19 -14.91 13.94 -6.28
N LYS A 20 -15.08 14.50 -5.09
CA LYS A 20 -14.31 15.66 -4.63
C LYS A 20 -12.98 15.21 -4.04
N MET A 21 -12.01 15.00 -4.92
CA MET A 21 -10.62 14.81 -4.50
C MET A 21 -9.99 16.16 -4.16
N MET A 22 -9.19 16.17 -3.10
CA MET A 22 -8.38 17.30 -2.67
C MET A 22 -6.91 16.90 -2.68
N VAL A 23 -6.02 17.87 -2.84
CA VAL A 23 -4.56 17.62 -2.80
C VAL A 23 -4.02 18.02 -1.43
N ALA A 24 -3.51 17.04 -0.70
CA ALA A 24 -2.66 17.23 0.48
C ALA A 24 -1.18 17.18 0.08
N ARG A 25 -0.32 17.73 0.94
CA ARG A 25 1.15 17.70 0.75
C ARG A 25 1.82 17.14 1.99
N GLU A 26 2.72 16.19 1.80
CA GLU A 26 3.50 15.58 2.87
C GLU A 26 4.87 15.15 2.34
N ASN A 27 5.94 15.46 3.07
CA ASN A 27 7.31 15.03 2.75
C ASN A 27 7.76 15.32 1.29
N GLY A 28 7.24 16.40 0.69
CA GLY A 28 7.54 16.78 -0.69
C GLY A 28 6.77 16.00 -1.76
N VAL A 29 5.81 15.15 -1.39
CA VAL A 29 4.86 14.48 -2.31
C VAL A 29 3.48 15.11 -2.22
N ARG A 30 2.71 15.00 -3.30
CA ARG A 30 1.30 15.39 -3.39
C ARG A 30 0.43 14.15 -3.29
N LEU A 31 -0.58 14.19 -2.44
CA LEU A 31 -1.48 13.08 -2.16
C LEU A 31 -2.92 13.49 -2.45
N LEU A 32 -3.63 12.71 -3.22
CA LEU A 32 -5.07 12.85 -3.34
C LEU A 32 -5.73 12.34 -2.07
N VAL A 33 -6.63 13.12 -1.50
CA VAL A 33 -7.43 12.76 -0.33
C VAL A 33 -8.91 13.00 -0.61
N ASN A 34 -9.77 12.19 -0.01
CA ASN A 34 -11.23 12.30 -0.14
C ASN A 34 -11.87 12.27 1.24
N PHE A 35 -12.58 13.33 1.60
CA PHE A 35 -13.22 13.45 2.90
C PHE A 35 -14.72 13.14 2.87
N THR A 36 -15.30 12.87 1.70
CA THR A 36 -16.75 12.77 1.52
C THR A 36 -17.21 11.40 1.08
N ASP A 37 -16.50 10.76 0.15
CA ASP A 37 -17.01 9.60 -0.58
C ASP A 37 -16.59 8.26 0.02
N TYR A 38 -15.51 8.23 0.76
CA TYR A 38 -14.96 7.02 1.36
C TYR A 38 -14.87 7.14 2.88
N LEU A 39 -14.91 6.00 3.56
CA LEU A 39 -14.70 5.95 5.00
C LEU A 39 -13.28 6.41 5.34
N ASP A 40 -12.32 5.86 4.63
CA ASP A 40 -10.92 6.21 4.74
C ASP A 40 -10.59 7.37 3.78
N THR A 41 -9.70 8.24 4.22
CA THR A 41 -9.45 9.52 3.54
C THR A 41 -8.42 9.41 2.41
N GLY A 42 -7.83 8.25 2.19
CA GLY A 42 -6.74 8.03 1.23
C GLY A 42 -5.35 8.17 1.83
N VAL A 43 -5.24 8.52 3.12
CA VAL A 43 -3.97 8.60 3.85
C VAL A 43 -4.18 8.27 5.33
N PHE A 44 -3.34 7.44 5.89
CA PHE A 44 -3.25 7.17 7.32
C PHE A 44 -2.22 8.11 7.94
N LEU A 45 -2.68 9.02 8.81
CA LEU A 45 -1.83 10.09 9.37
C LEU A 45 -0.80 9.57 10.37
N ASP A 46 -1.10 8.52 11.08
CA ASP A 46 -0.23 7.81 12.02
C ASP A 46 0.99 7.17 11.34
N HIS A 47 0.88 6.80 10.07
CA HIS A 47 2.00 6.29 9.28
C HIS A 47 2.93 7.37 8.68
N ARG A 48 2.72 8.64 9.00
CA ARG A 48 3.60 9.72 8.53
C ARG A 48 5.08 9.51 8.87
N PRO A 49 5.45 9.12 10.12
CA PRO A 49 6.85 8.81 10.45
C PRO A 49 7.40 7.63 9.66
N VAL A 50 6.59 6.58 9.45
CA VAL A 50 6.98 5.40 8.65
C VAL A 50 7.23 5.79 7.20
N ARG A 51 6.37 6.60 6.59
CA ARG A 51 6.58 7.08 5.21
C ARG A 51 7.85 7.91 5.08
N MET A 52 8.18 8.73 6.08
CA MET A 52 9.42 9.50 6.10
C MET A 52 10.65 8.58 6.19
N MET A 53 10.61 7.58 7.06
CA MET A 53 11.65 6.55 7.18
C MET A 53 11.84 5.79 5.85
N ILE A 54 10.75 5.39 5.19
CA ILE A 54 10.80 4.74 3.87
C ILE A 54 11.50 5.66 2.86
N GLN A 55 11.14 6.95 2.81
CA GLN A 55 11.78 7.93 1.91
C GLN A 55 13.27 8.02 2.14
N GLU A 56 13.72 8.07 3.40
CA GLU A 56 15.15 8.14 3.76
C GLU A 56 15.92 6.86 3.39
N MET A 57 15.28 5.70 3.51
CA MET A 57 15.88 4.38 3.27
C MET A 57 15.86 3.94 1.81
N ALA A 58 15.02 4.53 0.95
CA ALA A 58 14.70 4.01 -0.37
C ALA A 58 15.77 4.26 -1.44
N LYS A 59 16.73 5.15 -1.22
CA LYS A 59 17.74 5.49 -2.23
C LYS A 59 18.44 4.25 -2.78
N ASP A 60 18.43 4.14 -4.10
CA ASP A 60 19.08 3.06 -4.86
C ASP A 60 18.57 1.63 -4.50
N LYS A 61 17.34 1.52 -3.95
CA LYS A 61 16.74 0.25 -3.53
C LYS A 61 15.56 -0.15 -4.40
N ARG A 62 15.37 -1.45 -4.54
CA ARG A 62 14.14 -2.06 -5.05
C ARG A 62 13.15 -2.15 -3.89
N PHE A 63 12.01 -1.46 -4.02
CA PHE A 63 11.01 -1.33 -2.97
C PHE A 63 9.75 -2.15 -3.26
N LEU A 64 9.29 -2.92 -2.28
CA LEU A 64 8.01 -3.63 -2.31
C LEU A 64 7.04 -3.05 -1.28
N ASN A 65 5.82 -2.74 -1.73
CA ASN A 65 4.73 -2.26 -0.88
C ASN A 65 3.59 -3.28 -0.90
N LEU A 66 3.41 -4.00 0.18
CA LEU A 66 2.36 -4.99 0.38
C LEU A 66 1.17 -4.35 1.11
N PHE A 67 -0.05 -4.62 0.64
CA PHE A 67 -1.27 -3.92 1.06
C PHE A 67 -1.15 -2.42 0.80
N CYS A 68 -0.78 -2.08 -0.43
CA CYS A 68 -0.27 -0.75 -0.76
C CYS A 68 -1.30 0.38 -0.66
N TYR A 69 -2.59 0.06 -0.55
CA TYR A 69 -3.67 1.03 -0.45
C TYR A 69 -3.60 2.07 -1.59
N THR A 70 -3.59 3.36 -1.27
CA THR A 70 -3.48 4.46 -2.25
C THR A 70 -2.05 4.79 -2.66
N GLY A 71 -1.07 3.96 -2.27
CA GLY A 71 0.33 4.07 -2.68
C GLY A 71 1.14 5.15 -1.98
N THR A 72 0.70 5.66 -0.84
CA THR A 72 1.40 6.76 -0.15
C THR A 72 2.82 6.41 0.27
N ALA A 73 3.07 5.15 0.69
CA ALA A 73 4.43 4.67 0.98
C ALA A 73 5.29 4.57 -0.28
N THR A 74 4.71 4.06 -1.38
CA THR A 74 5.41 3.96 -2.69
C THR A 74 5.83 5.34 -3.21
N LEU A 75 4.96 6.35 -3.11
CA LEU A 75 5.31 7.73 -3.51
C LEU A 75 6.50 8.26 -2.72
N ASN A 76 6.56 7.97 -1.42
CA ASN A 76 7.70 8.36 -0.58
C ASN A 76 8.98 7.58 -0.96
N ALA A 77 8.87 6.28 -1.28
CA ALA A 77 10.02 5.51 -1.78
C ALA A 77 10.56 6.06 -3.10
N ILE A 78 9.69 6.37 -4.07
CA ILE A 78 10.11 6.99 -5.36
C ILE A 78 10.76 8.36 -5.10
N LYS A 79 10.15 9.19 -4.24
CA LYS A 79 10.69 10.49 -3.86
C LYS A 79 12.07 10.38 -3.19
N GLY A 80 12.29 9.29 -2.44
CA GLY A 80 13.56 8.95 -1.79
C GLY A 80 14.62 8.38 -2.74
N GLY A 81 14.28 8.17 -4.02
CA GLY A 81 15.23 7.69 -5.02
C GLY A 81 15.27 6.16 -5.17
N ALA A 82 14.15 5.46 -4.92
CA ALA A 82 14.04 4.03 -5.21
C ALA A 82 14.36 3.74 -6.68
N LEU A 83 15.12 2.66 -6.95
CA LEU A 83 15.44 2.20 -8.31
C LEU A 83 14.19 1.69 -9.02
N SER A 84 13.36 0.98 -8.29
CA SER A 84 12.08 0.45 -8.77
C SER A 84 11.14 0.22 -7.60
N THR A 85 9.85 0.21 -7.89
CA THR A 85 8.83 -0.11 -6.90
C THR A 85 7.85 -1.14 -7.45
N VAL A 86 7.45 -2.05 -6.58
CA VAL A 86 6.33 -2.97 -6.80
C VAL A 86 5.31 -2.72 -5.70
N SER A 87 4.04 -2.61 -6.09
CA SER A 87 2.95 -2.38 -5.15
C SER A 87 1.83 -3.38 -5.40
N VAL A 88 1.39 -4.03 -4.34
CA VAL A 88 0.39 -5.11 -4.39
C VAL A 88 -0.80 -4.76 -3.51
N ASP A 89 -2.01 -4.85 -4.06
CA ASP A 89 -3.26 -4.70 -3.34
C ASP A 89 -4.38 -5.49 -4.03
N ALA A 90 -5.33 -6.00 -3.25
CA ALA A 90 -6.50 -6.70 -3.79
C ALA A 90 -7.57 -5.75 -4.34
N SER A 91 -7.55 -4.48 -3.97
CA SER A 91 -8.56 -3.48 -4.30
C SER A 91 -8.23 -2.73 -5.59
N SER A 92 -9.00 -2.98 -6.64
CA SER A 92 -8.89 -2.18 -7.88
C SER A 92 -9.18 -0.68 -7.66
N THR A 93 -10.02 -0.33 -6.69
CA THR A 93 -10.32 1.07 -6.36
C THR A 93 -9.09 1.78 -5.80
N TYR A 94 -8.37 1.13 -4.89
CA TYR A 94 -7.18 1.72 -4.29
C TYR A 94 -6.01 1.77 -5.26
N LEU A 95 -5.84 0.76 -6.11
CA LEU A 95 -4.84 0.79 -7.18
C LEU A 95 -5.11 1.91 -8.20
N ALA A 96 -6.36 2.12 -8.61
CA ALA A 96 -6.73 3.24 -9.46
C ALA A 96 -6.43 4.60 -8.79
N TRP A 97 -6.69 4.72 -7.48
CA TRP A 97 -6.32 5.92 -6.72
C TRP A 97 -4.81 6.11 -6.64
N MET A 98 -4.06 5.02 -6.47
CA MET A 98 -2.59 5.05 -6.49
C MET A 98 -2.06 5.52 -7.85
N GLU A 99 -2.63 5.04 -8.97
CA GLU A 99 -2.26 5.52 -10.30
C GLU A 99 -2.44 7.04 -10.45
N GLU A 100 -3.57 7.58 -9.96
CA GLU A 100 -3.80 9.03 -9.98
C GLU A 100 -2.80 9.77 -9.06
N ASN A 101 -2.43 9.19 -7.92
CA ASN A 101 -1.39 9.72 -7.05
C ASN A 101 -0.02 9.74 -7.74
N LEU A 102 0.35 8.69 -8.47
CA LEU A 102 1.58 8.64 -9.27
C LEU A 102 1.58 9.73 -10.34
N LYS A 103 0.52 9.80 -11.15
CA LYS A 103 0.34 10.84 -12.19
C LYS A 103 0.43 12.26 -11.60
N LEU A 104 -0.22 12.50 -10.46
CA LEU A 104 -0.19 13.79 -9.77
C LEU A 104 1.25 14.24 -9.44
N ASN A 105 2.13 13.29 -9.16
CA ASN A 105 3.55 13.55 -8.84
C ASN A 105 4.49 13.46 -10.05
N GLY A 106 3.95 13.20 -11.26
CA GLY A 106 4.75 13.08 -12.49
C GLY A 106 5.45 11.74 -12.64
N TYR A 107 5.01 10.70 -11.91
CA TYR A 107 5.55 9.35 -12.00
C TYR A 107 4.71 8.48 -12.95
N SER A 108 5.35 7.52 -13.59
CA SER A 108 4.73 6.59 -14.53
C SER A 108 4.71 5.17 -13.96
N THR A 109 3.68 4.41 -14.28
CA THR A 109 3.59 2.96 -14.01
C THR A 109 4.31 2.12 -15.07
N VAL A 110 4.76 2.74 -16.17
CA VAL A 110 5.39 2.01 -17.30
C VAL A 110 6.86 1.71 -17.03
N PHE A 111 7.55 2.57 -16.29
CA PHE A 111 9.00 2.45 -16.05
C PHE A 111 9.28 2.34 -14.54
N GLY A 112 9.57 1.11 -14.11
CA GLY A 112 10.10 0.86 -12.77
C GLY A 112 9.10 0.94 -11.61
N ASN A 113 7.82 1.25 -11.87
CA ASN A 113 6.78 1.34 -10.83
C ASN A 113 5.60 0.42 -11.19
N LEU A 114 5.66 -0.83 -10.77
CA LEU A 114 4.68 -1.85 -11.12
C LEU A 114 3.57 -1.95 -10.07
N LEU A 115 2.33 -2.11 -10.54
CA LEU A 115 1.15 -2.32 -9.71
C LEU A 115 0.54 -3.68 -10.02
N TYR A 116 0.28 -4.46 -8.98
CA TYR A 116 -0.35 -5.77 -9.09
C TYR A 116 -1.66 -5.80 -8.30
N LYS A 117 -2.76 -6.12 -9.01
CA LYS A 117 -4.02 -6.46 -8.36
C LYS A 117 -4.02 -7.93 -8.00
N SER A 118 -3.71 -8.24 -6.77
CA SER A 118 -3.66 -9.62 -6.26
C SER A 118 -3.95 -9.65 -4.76
N ASP A 119 -4.36 -10.80 -4.27
CA ASP A 119 -4.17 -11.13 -2.86
C ASP A 119 -2.66 -11.14 -2.58
N VAL A 120 -2.24 -10.51 -1.47
CA VAL A 120 -0.81 -10.34 -1.15
C VAL A 120 -0.13 -11.67 -0.89
N ILE A 121 -0.82 -12.59 -0.21
CA ILE A 121 -0.23 -13.91 0.10
C ILE A 121 -0.07 -14.73 -1.18
N ASP A 122 -1.07 -14.73 -2.05
CA ASP A 122 -1.00 -15.44 -3.34
C ASP A 122 0.12 -14.84 -4.20
N TRP A 123 0.24 -13.51 -4.26
CA TRP A 123 1.31 -12.85 -5.01
C TRP A 123 2.71 -13.21 -4.49
N LEU A 124 2.90 -13.27 -3.16
CA LEU A 124 4.17 -13.67 -2.56
C LEU A 124 4.56 -15.12 -2.90
N TRP A 125 3.58 -16.01 -3.10
CA TRP A 125 3.87 -17.39 -3.51
C TRP A 125 4.17 -17.53 -5.00
N ASP A 126 3.68 -16.61 -5.83
CA ASP A 126 3.83 -16.67 -7.29
C ASP A 126 5.05 -15.90 -7.82
N THR A 127 5.68 -15.05 -6.99
CA THR A 127 6.85 -14.26 -7.39
C THR A 127 8.15 -14.86 -6.88
N TYR A 128 9.24 -14.63 -7.64
CA TYR A 128 10.62 -14.98 -7.21
C TYR A 128 11.48 -13.73 -7.04
N ASP A 129 10.91 -12.55 -7.21
CA ASP A 129 11.61 -11.28 -7.12
C ASP A 129 12.17 -11.04 -5.72
N LYS A 130 13.30 -10.33 -5.65
CA LYS A 130 13.94 -9.91 -4.39
C LYS A 130 13.94 -8.39 -4.29
N PHE A 131 13.78 -7.92 -3.06
CA PHE A 131 13.67 -6.50 -2.74
C PHE A 131 14.62 -6.12 -1.61
N ASP A 132 15.09 -4.88 -1.66
CA ASP A 132 16.04 -4.35 -0.69
C ASP A 132 15.32 -3.66 0.48
N LEU A 133 14.07 -3.23 0.24
CA LEU A 133 13.19 -2.63 1.23
C LEU A 133 11.75 -3.10 0.98
N ILE A 134 11.15 -3.70 1.99
CA ILE A 134 9.75 -4.16 1.96
C ILE A 134 8.96 -3.41 3.04
N PHE A 135 7.81 -2.86 2.69
CA PHE A 135 6.81 -2.37 3.61
C PHE A 135 5.57 -3.25 3.55
N CYS A 136 5.12 -3.73 4.71
CA CYS A 136 3.96 -4.59 4.86
C CYS A 136 3.04 -4.05 5.94
N ASP A 137 1.86 -3.57 5.53
CA ASP A 137 0.84 -2.96 6.40
C ASP A 137 -0.50 -3.69 6.21
N PRO A 138 -0.65 -4.91 6.77
CA PRO A 138 -1.85 -5.69 6.57
C PRO A 138 -3.05 -5.09 7.29
N PRO A 139 -4.27 -5.24 6.73
CA PRO A 139 -5.48 -4.89 7.46
C PRO A 139 -5.64 -5.82 8.67
N THR A 140 -6.26 -5.32 9.75
CA THR A 140 -6.55 -6.13 10.94
C THR A 140 -7.32 -7.41 10.57
N PHE A 141 -8.22 -7.31 9.59
CA PHE A 141 -9.02 -8.42 9.09
C PHE A 141 -9.35 -8.24 7.60
N SER A 142 -9.19 -9.30 6.82
CA SER A 142 -9.58 -9.34 5.41
C SER A 142 -10.35 -10.62 5.09
N ASN A 143 -11.45 -10.49 4.34
CA ASN A 143 -12.18 -11.62 3.76
C ASN A 143 -11.69 -11.82 2.32
N SER A 144 -10.78 -12.75 2.10
CA SER A 144 -10.49 -13.22 0.75
C SER A 144 -11.72 -13.98 0.20
N LYS A 145 -12.14 -13.64 -1.02
CA LYS A 145 -13.21 -14.40 -1.72
C LYS A 145 -12.67 -15.68 -2.36
N ASP A 146 -11.34 -15.79 -2.49
CA ASP A 146 -10.67 -16.85 -3.21
C ASP A 146 -9.92 -17.77 -2.24
N ARG A 147 -10.47 -18.98 -2.10
CA ARG A 147 -9.90 -20.28 -1.71
C ARG A 147 -9.21 -20.50 -0.35
N ARG A 148 -8.71 -19.48 0.39
CA ARG A 148 -7.87 -19.73 1.59
C ARG A 148 -8.43 -19.23 2.92
N GLY A 149 -9.65 -18.72 2.95
CA GLY A 149 -10.30 -18.25 4.18
C GLY A 149 -10.04 -16.77 4.50
N SER A 150 -10.45 -16.35 5.68
CA SER A 150 -10.23 -14.97 6.16
C SER A 150 -8.81 -14.81 6.70
N PHE A 151 -8.16 -13.69 6.35
CA PHE A 151 -6.92 -13.26 6.99
C PHE A 151 -7.25 -12.50 8.29
N ASP A 152 -6.54 -12.83 9.36
CA ASP A 152 -6.57 -12.15 10.65
C ASP A 152 -5.13 -11.89 11.08
N VAL A 153 -4.76 -10.61 11.25
CA VAL A 153 -3.37 -10.23 11.53
C VAL A 153 -2.85 -10.88 12.82
N GLN A 154 -3.69 -11.00 13.84
CA GLN A 154 -3.26 -11.60 15.11
C GLN A 154 -2.94 -13.10 14.98
N ARG A 155 -3.65 -13.79 14.10
CA ARG A 155 -3.44 -15.22 13.83
C ARG A 155 -2.34 -15.46 12.80
N ASP A 156 -2.28 -14.64 11.76
CA ASP A 156 -1.58 -14.96 10.52
C ASP A 156 -0.31 -14.12 10.29
N HIS A 157 -0.01 -13.11 11.16
CA HIS A 157 1.12 -12.20 10.95
C HIS A 157 2.47 -12.92 10.84
N VAL A 158 2.72 -13.96 11.62
CA VAL A 158 4.00 -14.70 11.56
C VAL A 158 4.20 -15.28 10.16
N LYS A 159 3.19 -15.94 9.60
CA LYS A 159 3.26 -16.52 8.25
C LYS A 159 3.45 -15.45 7.17
N LEU A 160 2.80 -14.29 7.34
CA LEU A 160 2.94 -13.18 6.40
C LEU A 160 4.35 -12.57 6.47
N ILE A 161 4.89 -12.37 7.67
CA ILE A 161 6.25 -11.88 7.88
C ILE A 161 7.27 -12.86 7.27
N ASP A 162 7.13 -14.16 7.52
CA ASP A 162 8.01 -15.20 6.96
C ASP A 162 7.95 -15.18 5.42
N ALA A 163 6.74 -15.14 4.85
CA ALA A 163 6.56 -15.07 3.40
C ALA A 163 7.20 -13.80 2.81
N ALA A 164 6.99 -12.63 3.41
CA ALA A 164 7.60 -11.38 2.95
C ALA A 164 9.13 -11.40 3.11
N ALA A 165 9.66 -11.97 4.20
CA ALA A 165 11.10 -12.08 4.46
C ALA A 165 11.81 -12.95 3.44
N MET A 166 11.14 -13.98 2.88
CA MET A 166 11.70 -14.78 1.79
C MET A 166 12.01 -13.95 0.54
N HIS A 167 11.40 -12.77 0.37
CA HIS A 167 11.64 -11.86 -0.74
C HIS A 167 12.66 -10.77 -0.45
N LEU A 168 13.30 -10.78 0.72
CA LEU A 168 14.39 -9.85 1.00
C LEU A 168 15.67 -10.25 0.25
N SER A 169 16.36 -9.26 -0.29
CA SER A 169 17.76 -9.37 -0.71
C SER A 169 18.64 -9.56 0.53
N PRO A 170 19.86 -10.12 0.38
CA PRO A 170 20.82 -10.10 1.48
C PRO A 170 21.04 -8.68 2.03
N GLY A 171 20.85 -8.50 3.33
CA GLY A 171 20.93 -7.18 3.98
C GLY A 171 19.73 -6.27 3.75
N GLY A 172 18.65 -6.77 3.15
CA GLY A 172 17.39 -6.04 2.97
C GLY A 172 16.65 -5.82 4.29
N THR A 173 15.70 -4.89 4.27
CA THR A 173 14.91 -4.50 5.45
C THR A 173 13.42 -4.73 5.20
N LEU A 174 12.73 -5.35 6.16
CA LEU A 174 11.27 -5.44 6.23
C LEU A 174 10.76 -4.49 7.32
N ILE A 175 9.85 -3.60 6.94
CA ILE A 175 9.07 -2.76 7.85
C ILE A 175 7.68 -3.37 7.91
N PHE A 176 7.26 -3.80 9.09
CA PHE A 176 5.93 -4.35 9.35
C PHE A 176 5.18 -3.41 10.31
N SER A 177 3.94 -3.06 9.97
CA SER A 177 3.12 -2.13 10.76
C SER A 177 1.80 -2.76 11.18
#